data_38100fe1016fddadd4dc56cd5aa26684
#
_entry.id   38100fe1016fddadd4dc56cd5aa26684
#
_cell.length_a   1.000
_cell.length_b   1.000
_cell.length_c   1.000
_cell.angle_alpha   90.00
_cell.angle_beta   90.00
_cell.angle_gamma   90.00
#
_symmetry.space_group_name_H-M   'P 1'
#
loop_
_entity.id
_entity.type
_entity.pdbx_description
1 polymer ?
#
loop_
_entity_poly.entity_id
_entity_poly.type
_entity_poly.pdbx_seq_one_letter_code
_entity_poly.pdbx_strand_id
1 'polypeptide(L)'
;MAANGNPTQWGTTWPPAELVQKDINGGNAFVLVDNEGENGSERILAQFAMFTGLEPTYAEIEGKWLDNDEYATMHRLASSGLKRHSAKTCLDWAVKTYGNVRCDTHPNNKAMQHVFEADGFQHCGLIHVMNVTDKPDVRIAYQRHDR
;
A
#
# COMPACT_ATOMS: atom_id res chain seq x y z
N MET A 1 2.92 1.77 11.40
CA MET A 1 2.33 3.13 11.51
C MET A 1 1.51 3.27 12.78
N ALA A 2 2.20 3.33 13.91
CA ALA A 2 1.50 3.48 15.20
C ALA A 2 0.66 4.77 15.25
N ALA A 3 1.12 5.82 14.57
CA ALA A 3 0.40 7.09 14.51
C ALA A 3 -0.99 6.99 13.87
N ASN A 4 -1.24 5.95 13.09
CA ASN A 4 -2.56 5.72 12.48
C ASN A 4 -3.47 4.86 13.36
N GLY A 5 -3.10 4.63 14.61
CA GLY A 5 -3.92 3.91 15.56
C GLY A 5 -3.97 2.40 15.35
N ASN A 6 -3.04 1.84 14.62
CA ASN A 6 -3.01 0.39 14.39
C ASN A 6 -1.63 -0.21 14.66
N PRO A 7 -1.19 -0.21 15.91
CA PRO A 7 0.15 -0.71 16.25
C PRO A 7 0.31 -2.22 16.03
N THR A 8 -0.80 -2.99 16.02
CA THR A 8 -0.72 -4.45 15.92
C THR A 8 -0.38 -4.95 14.52
N GLN A 9 -0.73 -4.20 13.48
CA GLN A 9 -0.37 -4.58 12.12
C GLN A 9 1.11 -4.33 11.84
N TRP A 10 1.57 -3.16 12.22
CA TRP A 10 2.86 -2.65 11.79
C TRP A 10 3.96 -2.90 12.82
N GLY A 11 3.57 -3.12 14.10
CA GLY A 11 4.52 -3.07 15.18
C GLY A 11 5.10 -1.67 15.31
N THR A 12 6.17 -1.53 16.06
CA THR A 12 6.82 -0.23 16.26
C THR A 12 7.83 0.10 15.17
N THR A 13 8.19 -0.88 14.32
CA THR A 13 9.24 -0.74 13.31
C THR A 13 8.77 -1.04 11.89
N TRP A 14 7.46 -1.09 11.68
CA TRP A 14 6.95 -1.30 10.33
C TRP A 14 6.92 0.01 9.54
N PRO A 15 7.23 0.00 8.24
CA PRO A 15 7.77 -1.18 7.56
C PRO A 15 9.18 -1.51 8.05
N PRO A 16 9.56 -2.80 8.12
CA PRO A 16 10.91 -3.18 8.54
C PRO A 16 11.96 -2.58 7.63
N ALA A 17 13.05 -2.09 8.24
CA ALA A 17 14.13 -1.44 7.48
C ALA A 17 14.67 -2.34 6.38
N GLU A 18 14.78 -3.63 6.63
CA GLU A 18 15.29 -4.60 5.65
C GLU A 18 14.40 -4.70 4.41
N LEU A 19 13.08 -4.66 4.59
CA LEU A 19 12.13 -4.68 3.47
C LEU A 19 12.19 -3.39 2.67
N VAL A 20 12.29 -2.26 3.35
CA VAL A 20 12.42 -0.96 2.68
C VAL A 20 13.73 -0.92 1.89
N GLN A 21 14.83 -1.40 2.47
CA GLN A 21 16.11 -1.43 1.78
C GLN A 21 16.06 -2.34 0.55
N LYS A 22 15.40 -3.49 0.67
CA LYS A 22 15.19 -4.39 -0.47
C LYS A 22 14.41 -3.71 -1.59
N ASP A 23 13.36 -2.96 -1.25
CA ASP A 23 12.56 -2.23 -2.22
C ASP A 23 13.40 -1.16 -2.93
N ILE A 24 14.24 -0.45 -2.18
CA ILE A 24 15.15 0.56 -2.74
C ILE A 24 16.14 -0.11 -3.69
N ASN A 25 16.78 -1.18 -3.26
CA ASN A 25 17.78 -1.90 -4.06
C ASN A 25 17.18 -2.46 -5.34
N GLY A 26 15.92 -2.87 -5.31
CA GLY A 26 15.23 -3.39 -6.48
C GLY A 26 14.64 -2.32 -7.40
N GLY A 27 14.75 -1.04 -7.04
CA GLY A 27 14.16 0.03 -7.82
C GLY A 27 12.66 0.14 -7.70
N ASN A 28 12.07 -0.44 -6.66
CA ASN A 28 10.61 -0.48 -6.47
C ASN A 28 10.10 0.52 -5.44
N ALA A 29 11.00 1.20 -4.73
CA ALA A 29 10.61 2.16 -3.69
C ALA A 29 10.31 3.53 -4.29
N PHE A 30 9.25 4.16 -3.82
CA PHE A 30 8.83 5.49 -4.22
C PHE A 30 8.50 6.31 -2.99
N VAL A 31 8.70 7.61 -3.09
CA VAL A 31 8.33 8.55 -2.03
C VAL A 31 7.55 9.71 -2.62
N LEU A 32 6.62 10.22 -1.84
CA LEU A 32 5.93 11.48 -2.11
C LEU A 32 6.60 12.55 -1.26
N VAL A 33 7.02 13.63 -1.88
CA VAL A 33 7.72 14.71 -1.20
C VAL A 33 7.07 16.06 -1.52
N ASP A 34 7.28 17.04 -0.62
CA ASP A 34 7.03 18.45 -0.92
C ASP A 34 8.26 19.27 -0.49
N ASN A 35 8.22 20.56 -0.76
CA ASN A 35 9.31 21.49 -0.41
C ASN A 35 8.90 22.43 0.72
N GLU A 36 8.01 21.99 1.59
CA GLU A 36 7.49 22.81 2.69
C GLU A 36 8.23 22.56 4.02
N GLY A 37 9.38 21.91 3.97
CA GLY A 37 10.26 21.75 5.11
C GLY A 37 10.98 23.05 5.47
N GLU A 38 11.74 23.00 6.57
CA GLU A 38 12.49 24.16 7.03
C GLU A 38 13.41 24.70 5.92
N ASN A 39 13.37 26.01 5.70
CA ASN A 39 14.13 26.69 4.64
C ASN A 39 13.84 26.15 3.22
N GLY A 40 12.62 25.67 3.01
CA GLY A 40 12.23 25.13 1.70
C GLY A 40 12.79 23.75 1.40
N SER A 41 13.26 23.05 2.42
CA SER A 41 13.79 21.69 2.24
C SER A 41 12.68 20.68 1.95
N GLU A 42 13.06 19.55 1.36
CA GLU A 42 12.12 18.46 1.07
C GLU A 42 11.65 17.78 2.35
N ARG A 43 10.35 17.44 2.37
CA ARG A 43 9.78 16.56 3.40
C ARG A 43 9.23 15.31 2.72
N ILE A 44 9.46 14.16 3.33
CA ILE A 44 8.86 12.92 2.87
C ILE A 44 7.47 12.81 3.50
N LEU A 45 6.44 12.81 2.65
CA LEU A 45 5.04 12.76 3.06
C LEU A 45 4.50 11.33 3.12
N ALA A 46 5.00 10.47 2.25
CA ALA A 46 4.59 9.08 2.19
C ALA A 46 5.64 8.27 1.46
N GLN A 47 5.61 6.96 1.68
CA GLN A 47 6.46 6.01 0.96
C GLN A 47 5.65 4.78 0.62
N PHE A 48 6.03 4.09 -0.45
CA PHE A 48 5.39 2.85 -0.88
C PHE A 48 6.31 2.11 -1.84
N ALA A 49 5.95 0.87 -2.13
CA ALA A 49 6.63 0.07 -3.15
C ALA A 49 5.63 -0.29 -4.25
N MET A 50 6.10 -0.32 -5.50
CA MET A 50 5.31 -0.74 -6.65
C MET A 50 6.00 -1.89 -7.35
N PHE A 51 5.20 -2.89 -7.71
CA PHE A 51 5.67 -4.07 -8.44
C PHE A 51 4.77 -4.31 -9.62
N THR A 52 5.36 -4.76 -10.73
CA THR A 52 4.62 -5.22 -11.90
C THR A 52 4.73 -6.73 -11.98
N GLY A 53 3.86 -7.36 -12.78
CA GLY A 53 3.80 -8.80 -12.88
C GLY A 53 2.89 -9.41 -11.83
N LEU A 54 2.83 -10.73 -11.80
CA LEU A 54 1.93 -11.45 -10.90
C LEU A 54 2.45 -11.38 -9.46
N GLU A 55 1.53 -11.08 -8.54
CA GLU A 55 1.81 -11.15 -7.11
C GLU A 55 1.36 -12.52 -6.60
N PRO A 56 2.29 -13.37 -6.12
CA PRO A 56 1.92 -14.74 -5.74
C PRO A 56 0.82 -14.83 -4.69
N THR A 57 0.77 -13.91 -3.72
CA THR A 57 -0.25 -13.91 -2.68
C THR A 57 -1.63 -13.57 -3.20
N TYR A 58 -1.73 -13.05 -4.44
CA TYR A 58 -3.01 -12.69 -5.07
C TYR A 58 -3.56 -13.77 -5.98
N ALA A 59 -2.84 -14.87 -6.12
CA ALA A 59 -3.28 -15.98 -6.99
C ALA A 59 -4.55 -16.64 -6.47
N GLU A 60 -4.71 -16.71 -5.15
CA GLU A 60 -5.90 -17.26 -4.51
C GLU A 60 -6.59 -16.18 -3.68
N ILE A 61 -7.89 -16.05 -3.83
CA ILE A 61 -8.67 -15.04 -3.12
C ILE A 61 -10.01 -15.63 -2.70
N GLU A 62 -10.41 -15.34 -1.46
CA GLU A 62 -11.78 -15.62 -1.01
C GLU A 62 -12.63 -14.42 -1.42
N GLY A 63 -13.20 -14.50 -2.59
CA GLY A 63 -13.88 -13.41 -3.25
C GLY A 63 -13.51 -13.40 -4.72
N LYS A 64 -13.45 -12.22 -5.31
CA LYS A 64 -13.20 -12.11 -6.74
C LYS A 64 -12.55 -10.77 -7.08
N TRP A 65 -11.41 -10.83 -7.78
CA TRP A 65 -10.83 -9.63 -8.36
C TRP A 65 -11.75 -9.03 -9.43
N LEU A 66 -11.60 -7.75 -9.73
CA LEU A 66 -12.44 -7.08 -10.73
C LEU A 66 -12.29 -7.69 -12.12
N ASP A 67 -11.08 -8.14 -12.44
CA ASP A 67 -10.75 -8.71 -13.75
C ASP A 67 -9.45 -9.51 -13.64
N ASN A 68 -9.05 -10.09 -14.76
CA ASN A 68 -7.79 -10.83 -14.87
C ASN A 68 -6.77 -10.07 -15.73
N ASP A 69 -6.97 -8.79 -15.94
CA ASP A 69 -6.04 -7.97 -16.70
C ASP A 69 -4.74 -7.77 -15.96
N GLU A 70 -3.71 -7.35 -16.66
CA GLU A 70 -2.44 -7.01 -16.03
C GLU A 70 -2.64 -5.90 -15.00
N TYR A 71 -1.94 -6.01 -13.89
CA TYR A 71 -2.05 -5.07 -12.79
C TYR A 71 -0.68 -4.77 -12.20
N ALA A 72 -0.58 -3.63 -11.52
CA ALA A 72 0.55 -3.33 -10.66
C ALA A 72 0.10 -3.49 -9.21
N THR A 73 1.04 -3.82 -8.34
CA THR A 73 0.77 -4.03 -6.92
C THR A 73 1.48 -2.98 -6.09
N MET A 74 0.72 -2.31 -5.21
CA MET A 74 1.29 -1.38 -4.24
C MET A 74 1.42 -2.08 -2.90
N HIS A 75 2.63 -2.07 -2.36
CA HIS A 75 2.93 -2.62 -1.05
C HIS A 75 3.49 -1.55 -0.13
N ARG A 76 3.26 -1.73 1.15
CA ARG A 76 3.90 -0.95 2.21
C ARG A 76 3.67 0.56 2.08
N LEU A 77 2.46 0.94 1.72
CA LEU A 77 2.07 2.35 1.72
C LEU A 77 2.04 2.88 3.14
N ALA A 78 2.83 3.89 3.40
CA ALA A 78 2.94 4.49 4.73
C ALA A 78 3.01 6.01 4.60
N SER A 79 2.16 6.70 5.37
CA SER A 79 2.10 8.16 5.41
C SER A 79 2.82 8.68 6.65
N SER A 80 3.53 9.80 6.52
CA SER A 80 4.21 10.45 7.64
C SER A 80 3.25 11.20 8.56
N GLY A 81 2.04 11.50 8.07
CA GLY A 81 1.09 12.33 8.80
C GLY A 81 1.33 13.83 8.69
N LEU A 82 2.36 14.25 7.97
CA LEU A 82 2.70 15.66 7.83
C LEU A 82 1.72 16.45 6.97
N LYS A 83 1.04 15.79 6.06
CA LYS A 83 0.09 16.43 5.16
C LYS A 83 -1.09 15.51 4.89
N ARG A 84 -2.31 16.08 4.91
CA ARG A 84 -3.53 15.30 4.64
C ARG A 84 -3.53 14.78 3.21
N HIS A 85 -4.20 13.65 3.01
CA HIS A 85 -4.41 13.03 1.70
C HIS A 85 -3.13 12.56 0.99
N SER A 86 -2.02 12.41 1.72
CA SER A 86 -0.77 11.93 1.13
C SER A 86 -0.92 10.51 0.57
N ALA A 87 -1.59 9.62 1.30
CA ALA A 87 -1.83 8.27 0.81
C ALA A 87 -2.72 8.28 -0.44
N LYS A 88 -3.77 9.10 -0.45
CA LYS A 88 -4.64 9.27 -1.62
C LYS A 88 -3.84 9.72 -2.84
N THR A 89 -2.96 10.68 -2.66
CA THR A 89 -2.10 11.18 -3.74
C THR A 89 -1.25 10.06 -4.33
N CYS A 90 -0.67 9.21 -3.48
CA CYS A 90 0.11 8.05 -3.93
C CYS A 90 -0.74 7.06 -4.72
N LEU A 91 -1.95 6.76 -4.23
CA LEU A 91 -2.87 5.84 -4.90
C LEU A 91 -3.30 6.38 -6.26
N ASP A 92 -3.65 7.66 -6.34
CA ASP A 92 -4.05 8.30 -7.59
C ASP A 92 -2.91 8.29 -8.60
N TRP A 93 -1.69 8.55 -8.15
CA TRP A 93 -0.51 8.48 -9.00
C TRP A 93 -0.31 7.07 -9.56
N ALA A 94 -0.47 6.06 -8.72
CA ALA A 94 -0.29 4.66 -9.14
C ALA A 94 -1.34 4.27 -10.18
N VAL A 95 -2.60 4.61 -9.95
CA VAL A 95 -3.68 4.29 -10.89
C VAL A 95 -3.49 5.03 -12.20
N LYS A 96 -3.09 6.30 -12.15
CA LYS A 96 -2.82 7.08 -13.36
C LYS A 96 -1.65 6.50 -14.14
N THR A 97 -0.63 6.01 -13.44
CA THR A 97 0.61 5.51 -14.07
C THR A 97 0.41 4.11 -14.67
N TYR A 98 -0.26 3.22 -13.92
CA TYR A 98 -0.37 1.81 -14.29
C TYR A 98 -1.75 1.41 -14.81
N GLY A 99 -2.78 2.19 -14.55
CA GLY A 99 -4.14 1.94 -15.01
C GLY A 99 -4.92 0.96 -14.15
N ASN A 100 -4.30 -0.10 -13.67
CA ASN A 100 -4.91 -1.16 -12.89
C ASN A 100 -4.01 -1.46 -11.70
N VAL A 101 -4.52 -1.27 -10.49
CA VAL A 101 -3.73 -1.40 -9.27
C VAL A 101 -4.46 -2.28 -8.25
N ARG A 102 -3.74 -3.25 -7.72
CA ARG A 102 -4.19 -4.08 -6.60
C ARG A 102 -3.40 -3.74 -5.35
N CYS A 103 -4.05 -3.83 -4.21
CA CYS A 103 -3.40 -3.64 -2.92
C CYS A 103 -4.17 -4.40 -1.86
N ASP A 104 -3.60 -4.47 -0.67
CA ASP A 104 -4.25 -5.14 0.45
C ASP A 104 -3.88 -4.43 1.75
N THR A 105 -4.68 -4.70 2.79
CA THR A 105 -4.41 -4.17 4.11
C THR A 105 -4.94 -5.11 5.18
N HIS A 106 -4.41 -4.98 6.39
CA HIS A 106 -4.83 -5.76 7.54
C HIS A 106 -6.28 -5.41 7.91
N PRO A 107 -7.11 -6.40 8.32
CA PRO A 107 -8.48 -6.13 8.74
C PRO A 107 -8.60 -5.13 9.88
N ASN A 108 -7.58 -5.00 10.71
CA ASN A 108 -7.57 -4.04 11.81
C ASN A 108 -7.21 -2.61 11.39
N ASN A 109 -6.71 -2.43 10.17
CA ASN A 109 -6.32 -1.10 9.69
C ASN A 109 -7.52 -0.38 9.05
N LYS A 110 -8.42 0.10 9.89
CA LYS A 110 -9.64 0.77 9.42
C LYS A 110 -9.33 2.06 8.66
N ALA A 111 -8.29 2.77 9.07
CA ALA A 111 -7.89 4.01 8.40
C ALA A 111 -7.50 3.76 6.95
N MET A 112 -6.68 2.72 6.68
CA MET A 112 -6.27 2.40 5.32
C MET A 112 -7.41 1.86 4.48
N GLN A 113 -8.30 1.04 5.07
CA GLN A 113 -9.51 0.58 4.38
C GLN A 113 -10.34 1.77 3.91
N HIS A 114 -10.52 2.76 4.79
CA HIS A 114 -11.26 3.95 4.45
C HIS A 114 -10.59 4.74 3.31
N VAL A 115 -9.27 4.86 3.35
CA VAL A 115 -8.52 5.55 2.30
C VAL A 115 -8.71 4.85 0.95
N PHE A 116 -8.59 3.53 0.90
CA PHE A 116 -8.78 2.78 -0.33
C PHE A 116 -10.20 2.96 -0.88
N GLU A 117 -11.20 2.80 -0.03
CA GLU A 117 -12.61 2.90 -0.45
C GLU A 117 -12.96 4.31 -0.90
N ALA A 118 -12.49 5.32 -0.18
CA ALA A 118 -12.72 6.72 -0.54
C ALA A 118 -12.06 7.08 -1.87
N ASP A 119 -10.97 6.39 -2.23
CA ASP A 119 -10.26 6.64 -3.48
C ASP A 119 -10.78 5.80 -4.66
N GLY A 120 -11.89 5.11 -4.48
CA GLY A 120 -12.51 4.34 -5.55
C GLY A 120 -12.01 2.92 -5.70
N PHE A 121 -11.16 2.44 -4.80
CA PHE A 121 -10.78 1.04 -4.78
C PHE A 121 -11.96 0.21 -4.29
N GLN A 122 -12.18 -0.92 -4.93
CA GLN A 122 -13.28 -1.80 -4.58
C GLN A 122 -12.78 -2.97 -3.74
N HIS A 123 -13.55 -3.30 -2.71
CA HIS A 123 -13.29 -4.47 -1.87
C HIS A 123 -13.50 -5.72 -2.71
N CYS A 124 -12.48 -6.55 -2.81
CA CYS A 124 -12.52 -7.76 -3.65
C CYS A 124 -12.69 -9.05 -2.84
N GLY A 125 -12.21 -9.06 -1.61
CA GLY A 125 -12.30 -10.24 -0.76
C GLY A 125 -11.12 -10.34 0.18
N LEU A 126 -10.77 -11.57 0.53
CA LEU A 126 -9.68 -11.84 1.47
C LEU A 126 -8.58 -12.63 0.80
N ILE A 127 -7.35 -12.28 1.08
CA ILE A 127 -6.18 -13.08 0.68
C ILE A 127 -5.47 -13.59 1.94
N HIS A 128 -4.71 -14.65 1.78
CA HIS A 128 -3.96 -15.28 2.86
C HIS A 128 -2.47 -15.05 2.61
N VAL A 129 -1.80 -14.50 3.61
CA VAL A 129 -0.37 -14.19 3.53
C VAL A 129 0.33 -14.81 4.72
N MET A 130 1.67 -14.90 4.64
CA MET A 130 2.49 -15.28 5.78
C MET A 130 3.03 -14.01 6.41
N ASN A 131 2.84 -13.86 7.72
CA ASN A 131 3.38 -12.70 8.41
C ASN A 131 4.87 -12.90 8.74
N VAL A 132 5.48 -11.90 9.38
CA VAL A 132 6.92 -11.92 9.68
C VAL A 132 7.33 -13.05 10.63
N THR A 133 6.38 -13.73 11.28
CA THR A 133 6.65 -14.88 12.16
C THR A 133 6.28 -16.20 11.50
N ASP A 134 6.10 -16.23 10.19
CA ASP A 134 5.71 -17.38 9.39
C ASP A 134 4.38 -18.00 9.81
N LYS A 135 3.48 -17.18 10.32
CA LYS A 135 2.11 -17.60 10.65
C LYS A 135 1.15 -17.15 9.56
N PRO A 136 0.15 -18.00 9.21
CA PRO A 136 -0.89 -17.58 8.28
C PRO A 136 -1.62 -16.35 8.81
N ASP A 137 -1.88 -15.41 7.93
CA ASP A 137 -2.61 -14.19 8.27
C ASP A 137 -3.50 -13.82 7.09
N VAL A 138 -4.44 -12.93 7.34
CA VAL A 138 -5.46 -12.53 6.37
C VAL A 138 -5.32 -11.05 6.07
N ARG A 139 -5.51 -10.70 4.81
CA ARG A 139 -5.55 -9.30 4.37
C ARG A 139 -6.81 -9.07 3.56
N ILE A 140 -7.33 -7.85 3.63
CA ILE A 140 -8.45 -7.43 2.79
C ILE A 140 -7.88 -6.93 1.47
N ALA A 141 -8.37 -7.47 0.37
CA ALA A 141 -7.89 -7.17 -0.97
C ALA A 141 -8.74 -6.11 -1.65
N TYR A 142 -8.08 -5.18 -2.31
CA TYR A 142 -8.70 -4.06 -3.03
C TYR A 142 -8.12 -3.93 -4.42
N GLN A 143 -8.94 -3.43 -5.34
CA GLN A 143 -8.50 -3.17 -6.71
C GLN A 143 -9.21 -1.93 -7.27
N ARG A 144 -8.48 -1.15 -8.03
CA ARG A 144 -9.05 -0.07 -8.85
C ARG A 144 -8.46 -0.16 -10.25
N HIS A 145 -9.33 -0.29 -11.24
CA HIS A 145 -8.95 -0.36 -12.63
C HIS A 145 -9.64 0.78 -13.38
N ASP A 146 -8.88 1.80 -13.74
CA ASP A 146 -9.37 2.94 -14.51
C ASP A 146 -9.10 2.65 -15.99
N ARG A 147 -10.18 2.58 -16.76
CA ARG A 147 -10.13 2.25 -18.19
C ARG A 147 -10.33 3.47 -19.06
#